data_3fceca841835700f2e46d8b2aa5082f6
#
_entry.id   3fceca841835700f2e46d8b2aa5082f6
#
_cell.length_a   1.000
_cell.length_b   1.000
_cell.length_c   1.000
_cell.angle_alpha   90.00
_cell.angle_beta   90.00
_cell.angle_gamma   90.00
#
_symmetry.space_group_name_H-M   'P 1'
#
loop_
_entity.id
_entity.type
_entity.pdbx_description
1 polymer ?
#
loop_
_entity_poly.entity_id
_entity_poly.type
_entity_poly.pdbx_seq_one_letter_code
_entity_poly.pdbx_strand_id
1 'polypeptide(L)'
;MNGDDILDFRKIVICFSELGEKKLFKKTIKELHTNKRVHLYYSNSGNIPICALPKLKLVLASRHGFLSFCFNFFSFIKLSNSNIAINPSTIKTIAKCVLSHEIGHILDPNISTAKYEYADILSNIVDKLIEYNIDVTNNDFHKGNLPSDLERYVVDLKKNLINRESRAWDIGKTIIDLDNEKEKIIFNKVKEYALATYNYGNIKSIVKEHNIDVFFKYKRYLA
;
A
#
# COMPACT_ATOMS: atom_id res chain seq x y z
N MET A 1 -5.17 3.43 22.02
CA MET A 1 -4.47 4.72 21.77
C MET A 1 -4.15 5.33 23.12
N ASN A 2 -2.91 5.68 23.36
CA ASN A 2 -2.51 6.45 24.54
C ASN A 2 -2.83 7.96 24.34
N GLY A 3 -2.65 8.80 25.37
CA GLY A 3 -2.99 10.23 25.30
C GLY A 3 -2.23 10.99 24.21
N ASP A 4 -0.97 10.63 23.97
CA ASP A 4 -0.12 11.26 22.96
C ASP A 4 -0.56 10.93 21.53
N ASP A 5 -1.02 9.70 21.31
CA ASP A 5 -1.54 9.28 19.99
C ASP A 5 -2.80 10.05 19.61
N ILE A 6 -3.68 10.33 20.59
CA ILE A 6 -4.90 11.12 20.37
C ILE A 6 -4.54 12.57 20.00
N LEU A 7 -3.54 13.13 20.68
CA LEU A 7 -3.08 14.51 20.42
C LEU A 7 -2.48 14.63 19.01
N ASP A 8 -1.66 13.67 18.60
CA ASP A 8 -1.05 13.67 17.27
C ASP A 8 -2.08 13.48 16.18
N PHE A 9 -3.05 12.57 16.35
CA PHE A 9 -4.15 12.42 15.41
C PHE A 9 -4.94 13.73 15.23
N ARG A 10 -5.24 14.43 16.33
CA ARG A 10 -5.91 15.75 16.25
C ARG A 10 -5.08 16.77 15.47
N LYS A 11 -3.77 16.85 15.71
CA LYS A 11 -2.87 17.74 14.95
C LYS A 11 -2.88 17.44 13.46
N ILE A 12 -2.83 16.14 13.07
CA ILE A 12 -2.90 15.70 11.67
C ILE A 12 -4.23 16.18 11.03
N VAL A 13 -5.35 15.95 11.72
CA VAL A 13 -6.68 16.38 11.25
C VAL A 13 -6.74 17.90 11.02
N ILE A 14 -6.27 18.68 11.98
CA ILE A 14 -6.25 20.16 11.88
C ILE A 14 -5.41 20.59 10.68
N CYS A 15 -4.16 20.14 10.59
CA CYS A 15 -3.26 20.48 9.48
C CYS A 15 -3.85 20.10 8.12
N PHE A 16 -4.48 18.94 8.00
CA PHE A 16 -5.08 18.48 6.75
C PHE A 16 -6.31 19.34 6.36
N SER A 17 -7.14 19.69 7.35
CA SER A 17 -8.31 20.54 7.12
C SER A 17 -7.92 21.97 6.71
N GLU A 18 -6.88 22.55 7.33
CA GLU A 18 -6.33 23.87 6.96
C GLU A 18 -5.84 23.94 5.52
N LEU A 19 -5.29 22.85 4.99
CA LEU A 19 -4.85 22.73 3.60
C LEU A 19 -6.00 22.60 2.58
N GLY A 20 -7.23 22.41 3.06
CA GLY A 20 -8.40 22.22 2.21
C GLY A 20 -8.35 20.88 1.47
N GLU A 21 -8.41 19.82 2.21
CA GLU A 21 -8.36 18.39 1.88
C GLU A 21 -8.43 18.02 0.37
N LYS A 22 -9.64 18.03 -0.23
CA LYS A 22 -9.84 17.75 -1.66
C LYS A 22 -9.07 18.69 -2.59
N LYS A 23 -8.94 19.97 -2.18
CA LYS A 23 -8.18 20.99 -2.94
C LYS A 23 -6.69 20.68 -2.94
N LEU A 24 -6.15 20.22 -1.81
CA LEU A 24 -4.76 19.78 -1.70
C LEU A 24 -4.46 18.67 -2.72
N PHE A 25 -5.26 17.60 -2.75
CA PHE A 25 -5.05 16.48 -3.69
C PHE A 25 -5.14 16.92 -5.15
N LYS A 26 -6.17 17.73 -5.50
CA LYS A 26 -6.33 18.26 -6.86
C LYS A 26 -5.16 19.15 -7.29
N LYS A 27 -4.66 19.99 -6.38
CA LYS A 27 -3.53 20.87 -6.63
C LYS A 27 -2.25 20.05 -6.80
N THR A 28 -2.01 19.10 -5.90
CA THR A 28 -0.84 18.23 -5.95
C THR A 28 -0.74 17.47 -7.27
N ILE A 29 -1.83 16.83 -7.74
CA ILE A 29 -1.80 16.12 -9.03
C ILE A 29 -1.46 17.04 -10.21
N LYS A 30 -1.88 18.31 -10.17
CA LYS A 30 -1.53 19.28 -11.22
C LYS A 30 -0.07 19.74 -11.17
N GLU A 31 0.54 19.68 -10.00
CA GLU A 31 1.94 20.04 -9.76
C GLU A 31 2.91 18.91 -10.13
N LEU A 32 2.42 17.67 -10.29
CA LEU A 32 3.27 16.54 -10.67
C LEU A 32 3.57 16.56 -12.18
N HIS A 33 4.86 16.35 -12.52
CA HIS A 33 5.36 16.35 -13.90
C HIS A 33 5.03 15.04 -14.60
N THR A 34 3.83 14.92 -15.13
CA THR A 34 3.41 13.75 -15.89
C THR A 34 2.86 14.15 -17.27
N ASN A 35 3.25 13.40 -18.30
CA ASN A 35 2.73 13.55 -19.66
C ASN A 35 1.39 12.82 -19.87
N LYS A 36 0.94 12.06 -18.89
CA LYS A 36 -0.35 11.34 -18.95
C LYS A 36 -1.41 12.07 -18.15
N ARG A 37 -2.61 12.18 -18.71
CA ARG A 37 -3.76 12.67 -17.95
C ARG A 37 -4.16 11.65 -16.89
N VAL A 38 -4.14 12.07 -15.62
CA VAL A 38 -4.54 11.27 -14.46
C VAL A 38 -5.82 11.84 -13.87
N HIS A 39 -6.76 10.97 -13.55
CA HIS A 39 -8.01 11.32 -12.89
C HIS A 39 -7.91 11.10 -11.39
N LEU A 40 -8.63 11.91 -10.61
CA LEU A 40 -8.74 11.76 -9.15
C LEU A 40 -10.20 11.58 -8.76
N TYR A 41 -10.48 10.49 -8.05
CA TYR A 41 -11.71 10.35 -7.28
C TYR A 41 -11.38 10.55 -5.79
N TYR A 42 -12.00 11.53 -5.16
CA TYR A 42 -11.82 11.84 -3.74
C TYR A 42 -13.15 11.74 -3.00
N SER A 43 -13.21 10.92 -1.95
CA SER A 43 -14.37 10.73 -1.08
C SER A 43 -14.13 11.31 0.32
N ASN A 44 -15.07 12.09 0.84
CA ASN A 44 -15.02 12.58 2.21
C ASN A 44 -15.54 11.56 3.23
N SER A 45 -16.44 10.67 2.83
CA SER A 45 -17.19 9.77 3.70
C SER A 45 -16.85 8.28 3.52
N GLY A 46 -16.11 7.94 2.48
CA GLY A 46 -15.76 6.54 2.19
C GLY A 46 -14.49 6.09 2.93
N ASN A 47 -14.47 4.82 3.34
CA ASN A 47 -13.25 4.16 3.83
C ASN A 47 -12.48 3.56 2.63
N ILE A 48 -12.02 4.43 1.72
CA ILE A 48 -11.28 4.02 0.53
C ILE A 48 -9.80 4.28 0.81
N PRO A 49 -8.93 3.27 0.70
CA PRO A 49 -7.48 3.48 0.78
C PRO A 49 -7.02 4.36 -0.39
N ILE A 50 -5.87 4.98 -0.25
CA ILE A 50 -5.25 5.65 -1.40
C ILE A 50 -4.68 4.56 -2.29
N CYS A 51 -5.13 4.52 -3.53
CA CYS A 51 -4.66 3.50 -4.47
C CYS A 51 -4.86 3.92 -5.94
N ALA A 52 -4.02 3.37 -6.81
CA ALA A 52 -4.12 3.55 -8.25
C ALA A 52 -4.95 2.46 -8.93
N LEU A 53 -5.74 2.86 -9.92
CA LEU A 53 -6.34 2.00 -10.92
C LEU A 53 -5.67 2.27 -12.28
N PRO A 54 -4.53 1.61 -12.59
CA PRO A 54 -3.69 1.96 -13.74
C PRO A 54 -4.41 1.91 -15.08
N LYS A 55 -5.26 0.89 -15.32
CA LYS A 55 -6.05 0.77 -16.56
C LYS A 55 -7.00 1.95 -16.78
N LEU A 56 -7.53 2.53 -15.72
CA LEU A 56 -8.43 3.69 -15.76
C LEU A 56 -7.69 5.03 -15.65
N LYS A 57 -6.38 5.02 -15.47
CA LYS A 57 -5.57 6.20 -15.16
C LYS A 57 -6.17 7.02 -14.00
N LEU A 58 -6.66 6.32 -12.98
CA LEU A 58 -7.42 6.90 -11.87
C LEU A 58 -6.70 6.64 -10.56
N VAL A 59 -6.56 7.69 -9.76
CA VAL A 59 -6.18 7.61 -8.35
C VAL A 59 -7.44 7.73 -7.51
N LEU A 60 -7.66 6.74 -6.64
CA LEU A 60 -8.69 6.79 -5.60
C LEU A 60 -8.05 7.33 -4.33
N ALA A 61 -8.76 8.18 -3.62
CA ALA A 61 -8.35 8.68 -2.31
C ALA A 61 -9.57 8.99 -1.46
N SER A 62 -9.41 8.88 -0.14
CA SER A 62 -10.43 9.34 0.79
C SER A 62 -9.79 10.10 1.97
N ARG A 63 -10.62 10.90 2.64
CA ARG A 63 -10.24 11.58 3.87
C ARG A 63 -9.72 10.57 4.89
N HIS A 64 -10.47 9.52 5.15
CA HIS A 64 -10.13 8.49 6.12
C HIS A 64 -8.83 7.76 5.74
N GLY A 65 -8.68 7.34 4.48
CA GLY A 65 -7.48 6.65 4.01
C GLY A 65 -6.21 7.48 4.18
N PHE A 66 -6.29 8.79 3.87
CA PHE A 66 -5.12 9.67 4.04
C PHE A 66 -4.80 9.96 5.51
N LEU A 67 -5.80 10.21 6.35
CA LEU A 67 -5.59 10.42 7.78
C LEU A 67 -5.00 9.18 8.46
N SER A 68 -5.52 8.00 8.12
CA SER A 68 -4.99 6.72 8.60
C SER A 68 -3.53 6.50 8.17
N PHE A 69 -3.22 6.79 6.90
CA PHE A 69 -1.84 6.72 6.41
C PHE A 69 -0.91 7.66 7.20
N CYS A 70 -1.28 8.92 7.35
CA CYS A 70 -0.47 9.89 8.10
C CYS A 70 -0.27 9.47 9.55
N PHE A 71 -1.34 9.02 10.23
CA PHE A 71 -1.25 8.57 11.61
C PHE A 71 -0.28 7.40 11.77
N ASN A 72 -0.40 6.37 10.94
CA ASN A 72 0.48 5.21 10.98
C ASN A 72 1.94 5.58 10.62
N PHE A 73 2.13 6.48 9.65
CA PHE A 73 3.45 7.01 9.29
C PHE A 73 4.10 7.74 10.47
N PHE A 74 3.39 8.63 11.15
CA PHE A 74 3.97 9.33 12.31
C PHE A 74 4.24 8.39 13.49
N SER A 75 3.43 7.35 13.67
CA SER A 75 3.71 6.29 14.66
C SER A 75 5.02 5.55 14.31
N PHE A 76 5.23 5.22 13.04
CA PHE A 76 6.48 4.62 12.54
C PHE A 76 7.69 5.56 12.75
N ILE A 77 7.53 6.86 12.47
CA ILE A 77 8.59 7.87 12.65
C ILE A 77 9.01 7.97 14.14
N LYS A 78 8.07 7.93 15.08
CA LYS A 78 8.36 7.92 16.51
C LYS A 78 9.22 6.71 16.91
N LEU A 79 8.87 5.53 16.41
CA LEU A 79 9.62 4.30 16.69
C LEU A 79 11.04 4.31 16.09
N SER A 80 11.24 5.02 14.98
CA SER A 80 12.54 5.14 14.31
C SER A 80 13.41 6.30 14.82
N ASN A 81 13.03 6.96 15.91
CA ASN A 81 13.72 8.14 16.46
C ASN A 81 14.00 9.26 15.44
N SER A 82 13.15 9.39 14.42
CA SER A 82 13.29 10.43 13.39
C SER A 82 12.50 11.68 13.80
N ASN A 83 13.11 12.85 13.66
CA ASN A 83 12.49 14.11 14.06
C ASN A 83 11.74 14.76 12.89
N ILE A 84 10.55 14.25 12.55
CA ILE A 84 9.66 14.84 11.54
C ILE A 84 8.43 15.40 12.27
N ALA A 85 8.30 16.74 12.33
CA ALA A 85 7.20 17.38 13.02
C ALA A 85 5.87 17.32 12.24
N ILE A 86 4.75 17.17 12.96
CA ILE A 86 3.40 17.28 12.43
C ILE A 86 3.08 18.76 12.23
N ASN A 87 3.02 19.20 10.97
CA ASN A 87 2.62 20.56 10.57
C ASN A 87 2.08 20.56 9.12
N PRO A 88 1.42 21.64 8.67
CA PRO A 88 0.82 21.71 7.33
C PRO A 88 1.81 21.44 6.19
N SER A 89 3.04 21.93 6.28
CA SER A 89 4.08 21.67 5.26
C SER A 89 4.41 20.18 5.16
N THR A 90 4.61 19.50 6.28
CA THR A 90 4.88 18.06 6.31
C THR A 90 3.70 17.26 5.74
N ILE A 91 2.46 17.59 6.12
CA ILE A 91 1.26 16.92 5.58
C ILE A 91 1.13 17.14 4.06
N LYS A 92 1.42 18.35 3.57
CA LYS A 92 1.47 18.64 2.13
C LYS A 92 2.52 17.78 1.42
N THR A 93 3.72 17.67 1.97
CA THR A 93 4.78 16.83 1.39
C THR A 93 4.41 15.36 1.39
N ILE A 94 3.81 14.83 2.47
CA ILE A 94 3.30 13.45 2.50
C ILE A 94 2.25 13.23 1.40
N ALA A 95 1.31 14.17 1.19
CA ALA A 95 0.34 14.07 0.11
C ALA A 95 1.00 14.05 -1.28
N LYS A 96 2.03 14.88 -1.49
CA LYS A 96 2.85 14.85 -2.72
C LYS A 96 3.49 13.47 -2.93
N CYS A 97 4.13 12.91 -1.89
CA CYS A 97 4.81 11.62 -1.94
C CYS A 97 3.86 10.47 -2.28
N VAL A 98 2.73 10.39 -1.56
CA VAL A 98 1.75 9.32 -1.77
C VAL A 98 1.12 9.41 -3.15
N LEU A 99 0.71 10.59 -3.60
CA LEU A 99 0.12 10.76 -4.93
C LEU A 99 1.12 10.50 -6.06
N SER A 100 2.39 10.91 -5.91
CA SER A 100 3.42 10.59 -6.89
C SER A 100 3.66 9.09 -7.00
N HIS A 101 3.64 8.36 -5.88
CA HIS A 101 3.72 6.91 -5.86
C HIS A 101 2.54 6.25 -6.60
N GLU A 102 1.31 6.66 -6.32
CA GLU A 102 0.13 6.11 -7.00
C GLU A 102 0.16 6.39 -8.52
N ILE A 103 0.62 7.57 -8.90
CA ILE A 103 0.82 7.89 -10.31
C ILE A 103 1.99 7.07 -10.88
N GLY A 104 3.01 6.76 -10.08
CA GLY A 104 4.07 5.83 -10.45
C GLY A 104 3.53 4.48 -10.92
N HIS A 105 2.53 3.91 -10.24
CA HIS A 105 1.83 2.70 -10.70
C HIS A 105 1.12 2.87 -12.05
N ILE A 106 0.55 4.06 -12.31
CA ILE A 106 -0.11 4.36 -13.59
C ILE A 106 0.90 4.49 -14.73
N LEU A 107 2.09 4.97 -14.43
CA LEU A 107 3.16 5.19 -15.38
C LEU A 107 4.06 3.96 -15.58
N ASP A 108 4.06 3.00 -14.65
CA ASP A 108 4.91 1.80 -14.73
C ASP A 108 4.53 0.94 -15.96
N PRO A 109 5.42 0.82 -16.96
CA PRO A 109 5.14 0.02 -18.16
C PRO A 109 5.02 -1.47 -17.86
N ASN A 110 5.60 -1.94 -16.73
CA ASN A 110 5.63 -3.34 -16.34
C ASN A 110 4.51 -3.73 -15.36
N ILE A 111 3.60 -2.81 -15.03
CA ILE A 111 2.57 -3.06 -14.00
C ILE A 111 1.67 -4.25 -14.36
N SER A 112 1.31 -4.41 -15.63
CA SER A 112 0.46 -5.52 -16.08
C SER A 112 1.19 -6.86 -15.96
N THR A 113 2.42 -6.94 -16.45
CA THR A 113 3.26 -8.15 -16.36
C THR A 113 3.46 -8.56 -14.90
N ALA A 114 3.84 -7.63 -14.02
CA ALA A 114 4.02 -7.91 -12.60
C ALA A 114 2.74 -8.40 -11.92
N LYS A 115 1.57 -7.91 -12.32
CA LYS A 115 0.28 -8.39 -11.81
C LYS A 115 -0.07 -9.79 -12.31
N TYR A 116 0.28 -10.12 -13.54
CA TYR A 116 0.10 -11.48 -14.06
C TYR A 116 1.01 -12.48 -13.35
N GLU A 117 2.30 -12.15 -13.19
CA GLU A 117 3.24 -12.97 -12.42
C GLU A 117 2.76 -13.20 -10.98
N TYR A 118 2.23 -12.15 -10.34
CA TYR A 118 1.66 -12.26 -8.99
C TYR A 118 0.47 -13.23 -8.94
N ALA A 119 -0.44 -13.13 -9.90
CA ALA A 119 -1.61 -14.02 -9.99
C ALA A 119 -1.19 -15.47 -10.28
N ASP A 120 -0.17 -15.67 -11.10
CA ASP A 120 0.40 -16.98 -11.42
C ASP A 120 0.99 -17.64 -10.17
N ILE A 121 1.77 -16.90 -9.38
CA ILE A 121 2.31 -17.41 -8.11
C ILE A 121 1.18 -17.79 -7.14
N LEU A 122 0.10 -16.99 -7.06
CA LEU A 122 -1.07 -17.33 -6.24
C LEU A 122 -1.76 -18.60 -6.73
N SER A 123 -1.91 -18.78 -8.05
CA SER A 123 -2.46 -19.99 -8.63
C SER A 123 -1.62 -21.22 -8.26
N ASN A 124 -0.30 -21.12 -8.39
CA ASN A 124 0.63 -22.18 -8.01
C ASN A 124 0.52 -22.54 -6.52
N ILE A 125 0.29 -21.56 -5.63
CA ILE A 125 0.04 -21.84 -4.21
C ILE A 125 -1.22 -22.69 -4.05
N VAL A 126 -2.32 -22.32 -4.72
CA VAL A 126 -3.58 -23.06 -4.65
C VAL A 126 -3.41 -24.49 -5.16
N ASP A 127 -2.73 -24.64 -6.32
CA ASP A 127 -2.48 -25.95 -6.93
C ASP A 127 -1.65 -26.85 -6.02
N LYS A 128 -0.62 -26.31 -5.37
CA LYS A 128 0.20 -27.04 -4.40
C LYS A 128 -0.56 -27.43 -3.14
N LEU A 129 -1.43 -26.55 -2.63
CA LEU A 129 -2.30 -26.89 -1.51
C LEU A 129 -3.23 -28.07 -1.85
N ILE A 130 -3.74 -28.10 -3.09
CA ILE A 130 -4.57 -29.22 -3.58
C ILE A 130 -3.74 -30.50 -3.74
N GLU A 131 -2.57 -30.41 -4.36
CA GLU A 131 -1.64 -31.54 -4.57
C GLU A 131 -1.25 -32.22 -3.26
N TYR A 132 -0.96 -31.42 -2.22
CA TYR A 132 -0.62 -31.93 -0.89
C TYR A 132 -1.85 -32.33 -0.05
N ASN A 133 -3.05 -32.23 -0.62
CA ASN A 133 -4.30 -32.48 0.09
C ASN A 133 -4.44 -31.66 1.39
N ILE A 134 -3.93 -30.41 1.37
CA ILE A 134 -3.99 -29.49 2.51
C ILE A 134 -5.30 -28.75 2.49
N ASP A 135 -6.14 -28.98 3.48
CA ASP A 135 -7.40 -28.26 3.68
C ASP A 135 -7.15 -27.02 4.54
N VAL A 136 -7.11 -25.87 3.89
CA VAL A 136 -6.86 -24.57 4.56
C VAL A 136 -8.02 -24.14 5.48
N THR A 137 -9.16 -24.81 5.46
CA THR A 137 -10.29 -24.56 6.35
C THR A 137 -10.19 -25.36 7.65
N ASN A 138 -9.26 -26.29 7.74
CA ASN A 138 -9.04 -27.13 8.91
C ASN A 138 -8.16 -26.41 9.95
N ASN A 139 -8.43 -26.67 11.24
CA ASN A 139 -7.60 -26.17 12.34
C ASN A 139 -6.16 -26.68 12.25
N ASP A 140 -5.90 -27.84 11.67
CA ASP A 140 -4.57 -28.44 11.52
C ASP A 140 -3.70 -27.62 10.55
N PHE A 141 -4.28 -26.98 9.53
CA PHE A 141 -3.58 -26.02 8.66
C PHE A 141 -2.94 -24.88 9.48
N HIS A 142 -3.64 -24.39 10.50
CA HIS A 142 -3.15 -23.29 11.33
C HIS A 142 -2.12 -23.71 12.38
N LYS A 143 -2.05 -24.99 12.72
CA LYS A 143 -1.17 -25.54 13.76
C LYS A 143 0.00 -26.36 13.19
N GLY A 144 -0.17 -26.93 12.00
CA GLY A 144 0.80 -27.84 11.38
C GLY A 144 2.00 -27.13 10.74
N ASN A 145 3.06 -27.91 10.53
CA ASN A 145 4.16 -27.52 9.66
C ASN A 145 3.75 -27.74 8.21
N LEU A 146 3.99 -26.75 7.38
CA LEU A 146 3.69 -26.81 5.96
C LEU A 146 4.93 -27.29 5.18
N PRO A 147 4.75 -27.92 4.00
CA PRO A 147 5.86 -28.26 3.12
C PRO A 147 6.73 -27.04 2.80
N SER A 148 8.06 -27.24 2.82
CA SER A 148 9.01 -26.14 2.67
C SER A 148 8.97 -25.46 1.30
N ASP A 149 8.53 -26.15 0.26
CA ASP A 149 8.38 -25.57 -1.08
C ASP A 149 7.22 -24.54 -1.16
N LEU A 150 6.19 -24.66 -0.29
CA LEU A 150 5.17 -23.61 -0.16
C LEU A 150 5.76 -22.28 0.34
N GLU A 151 6.75 -22.33 1.22
CA GLU A 151 7.43 -21.12 1.71
C GLU A 151 8.20 -20.40 0.58
N ARG A 152 8.69 -21.11 -0.43
CA ARG A 152 9.30 -20.49 -1.62
C ARG A 152 8.32 -19.57 -2.34
N TYR A 153 7.07 -20.01 -2.55
CA TYR A 153 6.05 -19.16 -3.18
C TYR A 153 5.74 -17.90 -2.37
N VAL A 154 5.80 -17.97 -1.03
CA VAL A 154 5.68 -16.78 -0.17
C VAL A 154 6.80 -15.79 -0.45
N VAL A 155 8.04 -16.27 -0.57
CA VAL A 155 9.22 -15.43 -0.89
C VAL A 155 9.07 -14.80 -2.27
N ASP A 156 8.64 -15.57 -3.28
CA ASP A 156 8.46 -15.09 -4.66
C ASP A 156 7.34 -14.03 -4.75
N LEU A 157 6.22 -14.25 -4.04
CA LEU A 157 5.12 -13.29 -3.94
C LEU A 157 5.56 -11.97 -3.32
N LYS A 158 6.26 -12.06 -2.20
CA LYS A 158 6.84 -10.91 -1.49
C LYS A 158 7.80 -10.14 -2.39
N LYS A 159 8.70 -10.85 -3.08
CA LYS A 159 9.67 -10.26 -4.01
C LYS A 159 8.97 -9.53 -5.16
N ASN A 160 7.97 -10.16 -5.79
CA ASN A 160 7.19 -9.53 -6.86
C ASN A 160 6.52 -8.24 -6.37
N LEU A 161 5.85 -8.30 -5.21
CA LEU A 161 5.15 -7.16 -4.62
C LEU A 161 6.13 -6.02 -4.31
N ILE A 162 7.21 -6.30 -3.57
CA ILE A 162 8.19 -5.27 -3.19
C ILE A 162 8.84 -4.63 -4.43
N ASN A 163 9.16 -5.42 -5.45
CA ASN A 163 9.72 -4.91 -6.71
C ASN A 163 8.73 -3.98 -7.43
N ARG A 164 7.46 -4.36 -7.49
CA ARG A 164 6.40 -3.56 -8.09
C ARG A 164 6.21 -2.23 -7.36
N GLU A 165 6.13 -2.28 -6.05
CA GLU A 165 5.97 -1.10 -5.20
C GLU A 165 7.21 -0.21 -5.27
N SER A 166 8.42 -0.78 -5.21
CA SER A 166 9.66 -0.01 -5.33
C SER A 166 9.76 0.73 -6.66
N ARG A 167 9.39 0.07 -7.80
CA ARG A 167 9.35 0.74 -9.11
C ARG A 167 8.37 1.90 -9.13
N ALA A 168 7.19 1.75 -8.54
CA ALA A 168 6.22 2.85 -8.46
C ALA A 168 6.78 4.05 -7.68
N TRP A 169 7.50 3.81 -6.57
CA TRP A 169 8.20 4.85 -5.82
C TRP A 169 9.32 5.51 -6.65
N ASP A 170 10.10 4.73 -7.40
CA ASP A 170 11.19 5.26 -8.21
C ASP A 170 10.66 6.11 -9.38
N ILE A 171 9.60 5.67 -10.05
CA ILE A 171 8.89 6.47 -11.05
C ILE A 171 8.26 7.72 -10.40
N GLY A 172 7.59 7.56 -9.26
CA GLY A 172 7.02 8.67 -8.50
C GLY A 172 8.03 9.75 -8.16
N LYS A 173 9.27 9.35 -7.83
CA LYS A 173 10.37 10.28 -7.57
C LYS A 173 10.76 11.12 -8.79
N THR A 174 10.58 10.62 -10.01
CA THR A 174 10.94 11.37 -11.24
C THR A 174 9.91 12.44 -11.63
N ILE A 175 8.71 12.38 -11.07
CA ILE A 175 7.60 13.28 -11.40
C ILE A 175 7.27 14.29 -10.30
N ILE A 176 8.02 14.30 -9.20
CA ILE A 176 7.81 15.17 -8.05
C ILE A 176 8.99 16.12 -7.86
N ASP A 177 8.71 17.41 -7.66
CA ASP A 177 9.72 18.34 -7.18
C ASP A 177 9.84 18.27 -5.66
N LEU A 178 11.05 18.00 -5.19
CA LEU A 178 11.43 18.04 -3.79
C LEU A 178 12.38 19.23 -3.59
N ASP A 179 11.78 20.35 -3.18
CA ASP A 179 12.42 21.68 -3.22
C ASP A 179 13.60 21.83 -2.23
N ASN A 180 13.63 20.99 -1.20
CA ASN A 180 14.64 21.08 -0.14
C ASN A 180 14.96 19.72 0.49
N GLU A 181 16.03 19.66 1.27
CA GLU A 181 16.49 18.44 1.93
C GLU A 181 15.44 17.84 2.91
N LYS A 182 14.63 18.69 3.55
CA LYS A 182 13.57 18.21 4.45
C LYS A 182 12.51 17.41 3.67
N GLU A 183 12.10 17.88 2.50
CA GLU A 183 11.15 17.15 1.64
C GLU A 183 11.75 15.83 1.13
N LYS A 184 13.04 15.80 0.77
CA LYS A 184 13.74 14.57 0.39
C LYS A 184 13.79 13.56 1.54
N ILE A 185 14.06 14.02 2.77
CA ILE A 185 14.02 13.17 3.97
C ILE A 185 12.62 12.61 4.17
N ILE A 186 11.58 13.45 4.08
CA ILE A 186 10.19 12.99 4.22
C ILE A 186 9.87 11.95 3.14
N PHE A 187 10.21 12.20 1.86
CA PHE A 187 10.00 11.25 0.78
C PHE A 187 10.62 9.88 1.07
N ASN A 188 11.89 9.87 1.46
CA ASN A 188 12.60 8.63 1.76
C ASN A 188 11.97 7.88 2.95
N LYS A 189 11.54 8.59 3.98
CA LYS A 189 10.87 8.00 5.15
C LYS A 189 9.45 7.49 4.83
N VAL A 190 8.71 8.19 3.98
CA VAL A 190 7.40 7.73 3.49
C VAL A 190 7.55 6.46 2.65
N LYS A 191 8.55 6.42 1.74
CA LYS A 191 8.89 5.21 0.96
C LYS A 191 9.28 4.05 1.88
N GLU A 192 10.16 4.28 2.86
CA GLU A 192 10.60 3.28 3.84
C GLU A 192 9.41 2.70 4.61
N TYR A 193 8.56 3.56 5.16
CA TYR A 193 7.33 3.16 5.84
C TYR A 193 6.41 2.34 4.95
N ALA A 194 6.11 2.83 3.74
CA ALA A 194 5.22 2.14 2.82
C ALA A 194 5.75 0.75 2.46
N LEU A 195 7.05 0.62 2.14
CA LEU A 195 7.65 -0.67 1.80
C LEU A 195 7.66 -1.63 3.01
N ALA A 196 7.81 -1.13 4.23
CA ALA A 196 7.75 -1.95 5.43
C ALA A 196 6.36 -2.56 5.68
N THR A 197 5.27 -1.96 5.16
CA THR A 197 3.91 -2.51 5.30
C THR A 197 3.67 -3.77 4.45
N TYR A 198 4.51 -4.03 3.44
CA TYR A 198 4.40 -5.21 2.56
C TYR A 198 5.12 -6.45 3.11
N ASN A 199 5.06 -6.65 4.42
CA ASN A 199 5.68 -7.81 5.04
C ASN A 199 4.68 -8.95 5.19
N TYR A 200 4.51 -9.77 4.14
CA TYR A 200 3.76 -11.03 4.25
C TYR A 200 4.47 -11.96 5.23
N GLY A 201 3.77 -12.37 6.28
CA GLY A 201 4.36 -13.20 7.34
C GLY A 201 4.66 -14.62 6.89
N ASN A 202 3.65 -15.32 6.34
CA ASN A 202 3.73 -16.73 5.92
C ASN A 202 2.54 -17.09 5.02
N ILE A 203 2.50 -18.33 4.54
CA ILE A 203 1.43 -18.83 3.68
C ILE A 203 0.03 -18.68 4.30
N LYS A 204 -0.09 -18.80 5.62
CA LYS A 204 -1.38 -18.65 6.33
C LYS A 204 -1.93 -17.25 6.21
N SER A 205 -1.04 -16.24 6.25
CA SER A 205 -1.40 -14.83 6.02
C SER A 205 -1.89 -14.63 4.58
N ILE A 206 -1.22 -15.23 3.60
CA ILE A 206 -1.58 -15.15 2.17
C ILE A 206 -2.94 -15.80 1.92
N VAL A 207 -3.18 -16.99 2.47
CA VAL A 207 -4.46 -17.69 2.37
C VAL A 207 -5.61 -16.82 2.88
N LYS A 208 -5.42 -16.15 4.01
CA LYS A 208 -6.42 -15.26 4.60
C LYS A 208 -6.61 -13.97 3.79
N GLU A 209 -5.53 -13.33 3.37
CA GLU A 209 -5.55 -12.06 2.65
C GLU A 209 -6.23 -12.18 1.28
N HIS A 210 -6.01 -13.29 0.59
CA HIS A 210 -6.56 -13.56 -0.74
C HIS A 210 -7.84 -14.40 -0.72
N ASN A 211 -8.43 -14.63 0.46
CA ASN A 211 -9.66 -15.42 0.63
C ASN A 211 -9.57 -16.82 -0.01
N ILE A 212 -8.39 -17.44 -0.01
CA ILE A 212 -8.18 -18.79 -0.57
C ILE A 212 -9.01 -19.81 0.23
N ASP A 213 -9.23 -19.59 1.53
CA ASP A 213 -10.12 -20.41 2.36
C ASP A 213 -11.55 -20.44 1.86
N VAL A 214 -12.03 -19.36 1.24
CA VAL A 214 -13.37 -19.29 0.62
C VAL A 214 -13.46 -20.26 -0.55
N PHE A 215 -12.42 -20.29 -1.42
CA PHE A 215 -12.36 -21.24 -2.53
C PHE A 215 -12.45 -22.70 -2.03
N PHE A 216 -11.70 -23.07 -0.99
CA PHE A 216 -11.72 -24.41 -0.42
C PHE A 216 -13.07 -24.75 0.24
N LYS A 217 -13.76 -23.81 0.84
CA LYS A 217 -15.12 -23.99 1.36
C LYS A 217 -16.09 -24.35 0.24
N TYR A 218 -16.06 -23.61 -0.87
CA TYR A 218 -16.97 -23.87 -1.99
C TYR A 218 -16.64 -25.16 -2.74
N LYS A 219 -15.37 -25.54 -2.86
CA LYS A 219 -14.95 -26.81 -3.50
C LYS A 219 -15.63 -28.02 -2.85
N ARG A 220 -15.85 -28.00 -1.53
CA ARG A 220 -16.55 -29.10 -0.82
C ARG A 220 -18.00 -29.29 -1.25
N TYR A 221 -18.65 -28.27 -1.84
CA TYR A 221 -20.02 -28.37 -2.33
C TYR A 221 -20.10 -28.80 -3.80
N LEU A 222 -18.95 -28.88 -4.49
CA LEU A 222 -18.86 -29.26 -5.91
C LEU A 222 -18.32 -30.68 -6.11
N ALA A 223 -17.84 -31.33 -5.05
CA ALA A 223 -17.37 -32.71 -5.02
C ALA A 223 -18.42 -33.64 -4.43
#